data_35b94e42e625cff0093ec03d3bf1c205
#
_entry.id   35b94e42e625cff0093ec03d3bf1c205
#
_cell.length_a   1.000
_cell.length_b   1.000
_cell.length_c   1.000
_cell.angle_alpha   90.00
_cell.angle_beta   90.00
_cell.angle_gamma   90.00
#
_symmetry.space_group_name_H-M   'P 1'
#
loop_
_entity.id
_entity.type
_entity.pdbx_description
1 polymer ?
#
loop_
_entity_poly.entity_id
_entity_poly.type
_entity_poly.pdbx_seq_one_letter_code
_entity_poly.pdbx_strand_id
1 'polypeptide(L)'
;MPSVSNLPSATTLGRALVQDARLFRPSTLRPITATSFAPLRNNSIASRRPAVFRAGQRRPFSLTSRTRLATPDDSFNPADIERESDQVDVCIVGGGPAGLSAAIRLKQLANEAGNEDFRVLLLEKAGELGDHIVSGNVVEPSALDELLPDWNSPDNPNRYEHITPATKDRMRFLTKSYSIPIPAPPQMNNHGNYIISLNQFTKWLGERAEEIGVEIYPGFAASEVLYNSDGSVKGVATNDLGVGRNGKPKDSFERGMEFHARVTLLGEGCHGSLTKQVTKKFDLRRDSQPQTYGLGIKEVWEIDPEKFEKGLVVHSMGYPLPADTYGGGWMYHFGENLVSIGLVVGLDYPNPWLAPYGEFQKMKHHPMYSKYLEGGKCISYGARTLNEGGFQSIPKCAFPGGALIGDTAGFLNVPKIKGTHTAMRSGMLAAEAAFSALRESDDSSPVFLYDYEDKLRSSTIWKELKEVRNMRPSFHSPLKLYGGIMYSGLEAYLFKGRVPWTIKHAGTDHGATKLAADCPKIEYPKPDGKISFDILTSVSRTGTNHEEDQPCHLHVEDW
;
A
#
# COMPACT_ATOMS: atom_id res chain seq x y z
N MET A 1 23.00 37.35 -45.12
CA MET A 1 22.44 36.73 -46.32
C MET A 1 23.48 35.84 -46.94
N PRO A 2 23.28 34.58 -47.26
CA PRO A 2 22.13 33.92 -47.87
C PRO A 2 21.60 32.79 -46.99
N SER A 3 20.52 32.24 -47.14
CA SER A 3 19.35 31.91 -47.94
C SER A 3 18.72 30.65 -47.33
N VAL A 4 17.43 30.76 -47.11
CA VAL A 4 16.48 29.72 -46.62
C VAL A 4 16.37 28.60 -47.67
N SER A 5 16.34 27.32 -47.22
CA SER A 5 15.46 26.34 -47.86
C SER A 5 15.42 25.00 -47.11
N ASN A 6 14.18 24.51 -46.91
CA ASN A 6 13.68 23.16 -46.81
C ASN A 6 13.55 22.51 -45.41
N LEU A 7 12.39 22.79 -44.82
CA LEU A 7 11.67 21.88 -43.92
C LEU A 7 10.91 20.84 -44.77
N PRO A 8 10.91 19.55 -44.43
CA PRO A 8 9.89 18.59 -44.92
C PRO A 8 8.71 18.51 -43.94
N SER A 9 7.54 18.47 -44.56
CA SER A 9 6.20 18.47 -43.98
C SER A 9 5.90 17.31 -43.04
N ALA A 10 5.14 17.62 -41.99
CA ALA A 10 4.50 16.72 -41.05
C ALA A 10 3.45 15.82 -41.73
N THR A 11 3.83 14.63 -42.23
CA THR A 11 2.85 13.62 -42.71
C THR A 11 3.42 12.19 -42.77
N THR A 12 4.35 11.79 -41.91
CA THR A 12 4.90 10.42 -41.97
C THR A 12 5.15 9.77 -40.60
N LEU A 13 4.49 10.19 -39.53
CA LEU A 13 4.60 9.59 -38.18
C LEU A 13 3.28 9.02 -37.64
N GLY A 14 2.32 8.77 -38.50
CA GLY A 14 1.00 8.25 -38.14
C GLY A 14 0.71 6.81 -38.52
N ARG A 15 1.72 5.93 -38.73
CA ARG A 15 1.48 4.55 -39.24
C ARG A 15 2.36 3.44 -38.63
N ALA A 16 2.83 3.54 -37.43
CA ALA A 16 3.67 2.50 -36.81
C ALA A 16 3.19 1.97 -35.45
N LEU A 17 1.98 2.28 -34.99
CA LEU A 17 1.45 1.84 -33.69
C LEU A 17 0.08 1.14 -33.79
N VAL A 18 -0.24 0.51 -34.89
CA VAL A 18 -1.47 -0.30 -35.06
C VAL A 18 -1.15 -1.64 -35.71
N GLN A 19 -0.22 -2.40 -35.17
CA GLN A 19 0.00 -3.79 -35.60
C GLN A 19 0.57 -4.65 -34.48
N ASP A 20 -0.16 -4.83 -33.36
CA ASP A 20 0.01 -5.98 -32.48
C ASP A 20 -1.21 -6.26 -31.59
N ALA A 21 -2.39 -5.95 -32.09
CA ALA A 21 -3.66 -6.32 -31.44
C ALA A 21 -4.45 -7.32 -32.30
N ARG A 22 -3.82 -8.43 -32.72
CA ARG A 22 -4.54 -9.52 -33.35
C ARG A 22 -3.96 -10.87 -32.93
N LEU A 23 -4.33 -11.33 -31.74
CA LEU A 23 -4.31 -12.76 -31.38
C LEU A 23 -5.23 -13.00 -30.19
N PHE A 24 -6.52 -12.81 -30.33
CA PHE A 24 -7.56 -13.53 -29.57
C PHE A 24 -8.87 -13.41 -30.37
N ARG A 25 -9.21 -14.46 -31.13
CA ARG A 25 -10.55 -14.63 -31.69
C ARG A 25 -11.42 -15.30 -30.61
N PRO A 26 -12.61 -14.77 -30.29
CA PRO A 26 -13.59 -15.51 -29.49
C PRO A 26 -14.24 -16.59 -30.35
N SER A 27 -14.29 -17.81 -29.80
CA SER A 27 -15.05 -18.93 -30.36
C SER A 27 -16.55 -18.63 -30.33
N THR A 28 -17.19 -18.89 -31.45
CA THR A 28 -18.62 -18.72 -31.71
C THR A 28 -19.50 -19.53 -30.74
N LEU A 29 -20.29 -18.85 -29.93
CA LEU A 29 -21.43 -19.43 -29.23
C LEU A 29 -22.64 -19.45 -30.17
N ARG A 30 -23.21 -20.65 -30.43
CA ARG A 30 -24.48 -20.85 -31.15
C ARG A 30 -25.65 -20.38 -30.25
N PRO A 31 -26.73 -19.79 -30.84
CA PRO A 31 -27.89 -19.37 -30.06
C PRO A 31 -28.73 -20.59 -29.66
N ILE A 32 -29.09 -20.64 -28.36
CA ILE A 32 -30.09 -21.57 -27.84
C ILE A 32 -31.46 -20.92 -27.99
N THR A 33 -32.32 -21.61 -28.71
CA THR A 33 -33.70 -21.25 -29.00
C THR A 33 -34.56 -21.20 -27.71
N ALA A 34 -35.33 -20.14 -27.57
CA ALA A 34 -36.33 -19.95 -26.52
C ALA A 34 -37.46 -20.97 -26.66
N THR A 35 -37.71 -21.74 -25.61
CA THR A 35 -38.92 -22.50 -25.41
C THR A 35 -39.89 -21.72 -24.53
N SER A 36 -41.09 -21.56 -25.05
CA SER A 36 -42.24 -20.88 -24.49
C SER A 36 -42.75 -21.51 -23.19
N PHE A 37 -42.99 -20.70 -22.15
CA PHE A 37 -43.79 -21.08 -20.99
C PHE A 37 -45.14 -20.39 -21.06
N ALA A 38 -46.20 -21.18 -20.98
CA ALA A 38 -47.61 -20.77 -20.93
C ALA A 38 -47.98 -20.28 -19.50
N PRO A 39 -49.00 -19.41 -19.36
CA PRO A 39 -49.38 -18.82 -18.07
C PRO A 39 -50.27 -19.75 -17.26
N LEU A 40 -50.00 -19.88 -15.97
CA LEU A 40 -50.88 -20.53 -14.99
C LEU A 40 -51.83 -19.51 -14.39
N ARG A 41 -53.09 -19.95 -14.35
CA ARG A 41 -54.31 -19.22 -13.95
C ARG A 41 -54.30 -18.81 -12.48
N ASN A 42 -54.87 -17.63 -12.24
CA ASN A 42 -55.38 -17.12 -10.96
C ASN A 42 -56.38 -18.07 -10.32
N ASN A 43 -56.26 -18.29 -9.02
CA ASN A 43 -57.36 -18.69 -8.17
C ASN A 43 -57.43 -17.82 -6.89
N SER A 44 -58.66 -17.45 -6.66
CA SER A 44 -59.22 -16.46 -5.77
C SER A 44 -58.91 -16.58 -4.28
N ILE A 45 -58.86 -15.40 -3.69
CA ILE A 45 -58.80 -14.98 -2.30
C ILE A 45 -59.93 -15.54 -1.46
N ALA A 46 -59.62 -16.13 -0.32
CA ALA A 46 -60.54 -16.25 0.82
C ALA A 46 -59.89 -15.67 2.08
N SER A 47 -60.54 -14.64 2.60
CA SER A 47 -60.20 -13.90 3.81
C SER A 47 -60.25 -14.79 5.06
N ARG A 48 -59.20 -14.80 5.89
CA ARG A 48 -59.26 -15.25 7.30
C ARG A 48 -58.54 -14.27 8.22
N ARG A 49 -59.24 -13.96 9.33
CA ARG A 49 -58.88 -13.04 10.41
C ARG A 49 -57.61 -13.42 11.16
N PRO A 50 -56.93 -12.48 11.86
CA PRO A 50 -55.64 -12.71 12.49
C PRO A 50 -55.78 -13.55 13.77
N ALA A 51 -54.96 -14.56 13.89
CA ALA A 51 -54.76 -15.33 15.11
C ALA A 51 -53.69 -14.70 15.98
N VAL A 52 -54.02 -14.54 17.25
CA VAL A 52 -53.16 -14.06 18.34
C VAL A 52 -51.97 -14.99 18.50
N PHE A 53 -50.75 -14.47 18.31
CA PHE A 53 -49.52 -15.21 18.58
C PHE A 53 -49.27 -15.28 20.09
N ARG A 54 -49.48 -16.46 20.67
CA ARG A 54 -48.90 -16.86 21.98
C ARG A 54 -47.41 -17.02 21.84
N ALA A 55 -46.65 -16.41 22.75
CA ALA A 55 -45.20 -16.63 22.91
C ALA A 55 -44.91 -18.11 23.11
N GLY A 56 -44.35 -18.78 22.09
CA GLY A 56 -43.93 -20.17 22.08
C GLY A 56 -42.43 -20.24 22.08
N GLN A 57 -41.92 -20.84 23.13
CA GLN A 57 -40.60 -21.42 23.36
C GLN A 57 -39.61 -21.34 22.19
N ARG A 58 -38.49 -20.64 22.43
CA ARG A 58 -37.29 -20.73 21.63
C ARG A 58 -36.80 -22.17 21.57
N ARG A 59 -36.94 -22.84 20.43
CA ARG A 59 -36.22 -24.07 20.14
C ARG A 59 -34.77 -23.66 19.85
N PRO A 60 -33.79 -24.30 20.50
CA PRO A 60 -32.40 -24.10 20.11
C PRO A 60 -32.22 -24.60 18.67
N PHE A 61 -31.61 -23.80 17.84
CA PHE A 61 -31.11 -24.25 16.54
C PHE A 61 -30.09 -25.36 16.81
N SER A 62 -30.50 -26.60 16.57
CA SER A 62 -29.56 -27.72 16.54
C SER A 62 -28.79 -27.64 15.23
N LEU A 63 -27.59 -27.11 15.27
CA LEU A 63 -26.57 -27.28 14.25
C LEU A 63 -26.04 -28.73 14.29
N THR A 64 -26.86 -29.69 13.86
CA THR A 64 -26.41 -31.03 13.56
C THR A 64 -26.13 -31.17 12.07
N SER A 65 -25.13 -30.51 11.59
CA SER A 65 -24.18 -31.07 10.65
C SER A 65 -22.80 -30.48 11.01
N ARG A 66 -22.13 -31.12 11.97
CA ARG A 66 -20.70 -31.15 11.97
C ARG A 66 -20.32 -31.75 10.62
N THR A 67 -20.11 -30.90 9.62
CA THR A 67 -19.17 -31.22 8.55
C THR A 67 -17.87 -31.38 9.31
N ARG A 68 -17.55 -32.62 9.73
CA ARG A 68 -16.17 -32.95 10.06
C ARG A 68 -15.40 -32.49 8.87
N LEU A 69 -14.61 -31.43 9.02
CA LEU A 69 -13.45 -31.21 8.17
C LEU A 69 -12.79 -32.57 8.11
N ALA A 70 -12.73 -33.18 6.92
CA ALA A 70 -12.09 -34.46 6.73
C ALA A 70 -10.77 -34.38 7.48
N THR A 71 -10.55 -35.32 8.41
CA THR A 71 -9.24 -35.47 9.04
C THR A 71 -8.25 -35.51 7.89
N PRO A 72 -7.17 -34.71 7.91
CA PRO A 72 -6.12 -34.81 6.90
C PRO A 72 -5.75 -36.28 6.77
N ASP A 73 -5.56 -36.76 5.56
CA ASP A 73 -5.00 -38.08 5.36
C ASP A 73 -3.68 -38.11 6.11
N ASP A 74 -3.56 -38.87 7.18
CA ASP A 74 -2.42 -38.89 8.10
C ASP A 74 -1.08 -39.25 7.41
N SER A 75 -1.09 -39.47 6.09
CA SER A 75 0.06 -39.88 5.29
C SER A 75 0.86 -38.71 4.66
N PHE A 76 0.30 -37.50 4.54
CA PHE A 76 1.00 -36.35 3.94
C PHE A 76 1.23 -35.27 4.97
N ASN A 77 2.51 -35.02 5.28
CA ASN A 77 2.96 -33.90 6.09
C ASN A 77 4.01 -33.11 5.29
N PRO A 78 3.74 -31.87 4.89
CA PRO A 78 4.74 -31.05 4.19
C PRO A 78 6.08 -30.94 4.94
N ALA A 79 6.06 -31.05 6.27
CA ALA A 79 7.27 -30.98 7.08
C ALA A 79 8.24 -32.18 6.88
N ASP A 80 7.76 -33.29 6.31
CA ASP A 80 8.58 -34.45 6.00
C ASP A 80 9.39 -34.29 4.70
N ILE A 81 9.08 -33.25 3.92
CA ILE A 81 9.81 -32.89 2.70
C ILE A 81 10.82 -31.80 3.06
N GLU A 82 12.10 -32.09 2.86
CA GLU A 82 13.18 -31.12 3.08
C GLU A 82 13.02 -29.94 2.09
N ARG A 83 13.19 -28.71 2.58
CA ARG A 83 13.20 -27.51 1.75
C ARG A 83 14.54 -27.38 1.04
N GLU A 84 14.52 -27.05 -0.22
CA GLU A 84 15.71 -26.58 -0.90
C GLU A 84 16.16 -25.26 -0.29
N SER A 85 17.48 -25.05 -0.22
CA SER A 85 18.04 -23.83 0.37
C SER A 85 19.05 -23.19 -0.56
N ASP A 86 19.05 -21.85 -0.58
CA ASP A 86 20.05 -21.02 -1.23
C ASP A 86 20.68 -20.08 -0.20
N GLN A 87 21.95 -19.70 -0.42
CA GLN A 87 22.70 -18.84 0.48
C GLN A 87 23.13 -17.58 -0.23
N VAL A 88 22.85 -16.43 0.38
CA VAL A 88 23.17 -15.09 -0.13
C VAL A 88 23.78 -14.23 0.97
N ASP A 89 24.44 -13.11 0.61
CA ASP A 89 24.96 -12.19 1.62
C ASP A 89 23.84 -11.39 2.28
N VAL A 90 22.93 -10.86 1.45
CA VAL A 90 21.77 -10.10 1.94
C VAL A 90 20.49 -10.57 1.26
N CYS A 91 19.49 -10.93 2.08
CA CYS A 91 18.13 -11.19 1.64
C CYS A 91 17.21 -10.01 1.98
N ILE A 92 16.49 -9.49 0.99
CA ILE A 92 15.54 -8.38 1.15
C ILE A 92 14.14 -8.91 0.90
N VAL A 93 13.23 -8.69 1.85
CA VAL A 93 11.83 -9.10 1.73
C VAL A 93 10.96 -7.89 1.41
N GLY A 94 10.41 -7.87 0.20
CA GLY A 94 9.52 -6.84 -0.33
C GLY A 94 10.14 -5.97 -1.41
N GLY A 95 9.62 -6.10 -2.64
CA GLY A 95 10.02 -5.37 -3.85
C GLY A 95 9.44 -3.96 -3.98
N GLY A 96 9.17 -3.29 -2.85
CA GLY A 96 8.75 -1.90 -2.84
C GLY A 96 9.93 -0.91 -2.92
N PRO A 97 9.66 0.42 -2.93
CA PRO A 97 10.72 1.44 -3.03
C PRO A 97 11.83 1.31 -1.98
N ALA A 98 11.52 0.90 -0.74
CA ALA A 98 12.52 0.70 0.31
C ALA A 98 13.45 -0.47 0.00
N GLY A 99 12.88 -1.64 -0.35
CA GLY A 99 13.66 -2.85 -0.65
C GLY A 99 14.52 -2.68 -1.90
N LEU A 100 13.96 -2.14 -2.98
CA LEU A 100 14.70 -1.89 -4.22
C LEU A 100 15.81 -0.87 -4.03
N SER A 101 15.57 0.22 -3.25
CA SER A 101 16.63 1.18 -2.95
C SER A 101 17.75 0.59 -2.10
N ALA A 102 17.41 -0.32 -1.16
CA ALA A 102 18.41 -1.05 -0.41
C ALA A 102 19.24 -1.99 -1.32
N ALA A 103 18.56 -2.71 -2.21
CA ALA A 103 19.21 -3.63 -3.15
C ALA A 103 20.16 -2.90 -4.11
N ILE A 104 19.68 -1.81 -4.72
CA ILE A 104 20.51 -0.98 -5.62
C ILE A 104 21.74 -0.45 -4.86
N ARG A 105 21.54 0.13 -3.67
CA ARG A 105 22.65 0.71 -2.89
C ARG A 105 23.67 -0.35 -2.48
N LEU A 106 23.25 -1.54 -2.07
CA LEU A 106 24.14 -2.66 -1.75
C LEU A 106 25.02 -3.05 -2.95
N LYS A 107 24.40 -3.23 -4.12
CA LYS A 107 25.17 -3.59 -5.33
C LYS A 107 26.06 -2.46 -5.83
N GLN A 108 25.66 -1.18 -5.69
CA GLN A 108 26.56 -0.05 -5.95
C GLN A 108 27.80 -0.15 -5.08
N LEU A 109 27.64 -0.34 -3.76
CA LEU A 109 28.77 -0.44 -2.82
C LEU A 109 29.65 -1.67 -3.08
N ALA A 110 29.06 -2.80 -3.42
CA ALA A 110 29.78 -4.02 -3.76
C ALA A 110 30.60 -3.85 -5.05
N ASN A 111 30.00 -3.28 -6.09
CA ASN A 111 30.66 -3.03 -7.37
C ASN A 111 31.78 -1.99 -7.23
N GLU A 112 31.56 -0.91 -6.45
CA GLU A 112 32.60 0.08 -6.12
C GLU A 112 33.79 -0.54 -5.37
N ALA A 113 33.50 -1.54 -4.52
CA ALA A 113 34.55 -2.28 -3.79
C ALA A 113 35.21 -3.40 -4.60
N GLY A 114 34.77 -3.65 -5.84
CA GLY A 114 35.28 -4.75 -6.69
C GLY A 114 34.86 -6.14 -6.20
N ASN A 115 33.75 -6.24 -5.42
CA ASN A 115 33.25 -7.51 -4.91
C ASN A 115 32.09 -8.00 -5.81
N GLU A 116 32.44 -8.65 -6.91
CA GLU A 116 31.47 -9.15 -7.90
C GLU A 116 30.64 -10.33 -7.37
N ASP A 117 31.20 -11.11 -6.45
CA ASP A 117 30.57 -12.30 -5.85
C ASP A 117 29.53 -11.94 -4.77
N PHE A 118 29.39 -10.66 -4.40
CA PHE A 118 28.45 -10.22 -3.37
C PHE A 118 27.01 -10.38 -3.86
N ARG A 119 26.27 -11.32 -3.26
CA ARG A 119 24.92 -11.69 -3.67
C ARG A 119 23.86 -10.93 -2.89
N VAL A 120 23.01 -10.20 -3.60
CA VAL A 120 21.83 -9.50 -3.06
C VAL A 120 20.59 -10.10 -3.69
N LEU A 121 19.77 -10.74 -2.86
CA LEU A 121 18.50 -11.34 -3.26
C LEU A 121 17.34 -10.51 -2.75
N LEU A 122 16.36 -10.24 -3.62
CA LEU A 122 15.11 -9.58 -3.27
C LEU A 122 13.91 -10.47 -3.59
N LEU A 123 13.10 -10.76 -2.56
CA LEU A 123 11.87 -11.54 -2.69
C LEU A 123 10.66 -10.62 -2.78
N GLU A 124 9.79 -10.84 -3.77
CA GLU A 124 8.51 -10.15 -3.91
C GLU A 124 7.37 -11.18 -4.05
N LYS A 125 6.31 -11.00 -3.26
CA LYS A 125 5.16 -11.91 -3.26
C LYS A 125 4.25 -11.77 -4.50
N ALA A 126 4.24 -10.59 -5.14
CA ALA A 126 3.51 -10.37 -6.38
C ALA A 126 4.18 -11.09 -7.56
N GLY A 127 3.40 -11.46 -8.55
CA GLY A 127 3.89 -12.11 -9.77
C GLY A 127 4.81 -11.22 -10.60
N GLU A 128 4.65 -9.90 -10.50
CA GLU A 128 5.56 -8.89 -11.05
C GLU A 128 5.78 -7.78 -10.02
N LEU A 129 6.91 -7.08 -10.13
CA LEU A 129 7.17 -5.89 -9.31
C LEU A 129 6.10 -4.81 -9.58
N GLY A 130 5.57 -4.25 -8.51
CA GLY A 130 4.57 -3.19 -8.58
C GLY A 130 3.11 -3.63 -8.59
N ASP A 131 2.77 -4.90 -8.88
CA ASP A 131 1.39 -5.37 -9.01
C ASP A 131 0.54 -5.15 -7.76
N HIS A 132 1.12 -5.30 -6.58
CA HIS A 132 0.43 -5.04 -5.32
C HIS A 132 0.53 -3.59 -4.86
N ILE A 133 1.06 -2.68 -5.68
CA ILE A 133 1.20 -1.26 -5.36
C ILE A 133 0.06 -0.49 -5.98
N VAL A 134 -0.69 0.24 -5.13
CA VAL A 134 -1.77 1.10 -5.60
C VAL A 134 -1.19 2.37 -6.22
N SER A 135 -1.43 2.57 -7.50
CA SER A 135 -0.87 3.62 -8.33
C SER A 135 -1.34 5.04 -7.96
N GLY A 136 -0.59 6.05 -8.41
CA GLY A 136 -0.88 7.48 -8.25
C GLY A 136 -0.34 8.04 -6.93
N ASN A 137 0.74 8.80 -7.01
CA ASN A 137 1.46 9.33 -5.85
C ASN A 137 2.15 10.64 -6.27
N VAL A 138 2.37 11.53 -5.31
CA VAL A 138 3.31 12.65 -5.47
C VAL A 138 4.60 12.26 -4.78
N VAL A 139 5.66 12.06 -5.57
CA VAL A 139 6.99 11.72 -5.06
C VAL A 139 7.84 12.97 -4.87
N GLU A 140 8.55 13.02 -3.74
CA GLU A 140 9.66 13.93 -3.51
C GLU A 140 10.94 13.26 -4.00
N PRO A 141 11.69 13.85 -4.94
CA PRO A 141 12.77 13.16 -5.63
C PRO A 141 14.06 13.02 -4.81
N SER A 142 14.19 13.69 -3.66
CA SER A 142 15.46 13.83 -2.93
C SER A 142 16.22 12.52 -2.65
N ALA A 143 15.52 11.42 -2.36
CA ALA A 143 16.17 10.13 -2.17
C ALA A 143 16.52 9.44 -3.49
N LEU A 144 15.74 9.70 -4.54
CA LEU A 144 16.00 9.19 -5.88
C LEU A 144 17.18 9.92 -6.52
N ASP A 145 17.26 11.25 -6.35
CA ASP A 145 18.41 12.06 -6.80
C ASP A 145 19.74 11.60 -6.15
N GLU A 146 19.66 11.11 -4.90
CA GLU A 146 20.82 10.56 -4.18
C GLU A 146 21.20 9.16 -4.68
N LEU A 147 20.20 8.29 -4.95
CA LEU A 147 20.42 6.90 -5.34
C LEU A 147 20.84 6.75 -6.81
N LEU A 148 20.18 7.49 -7.69
CA LEU A 148 20.31 7.47 -9.16
C LEU A 148 20.28 8.90 -9.70
N PRO A 149 21.39 9.67 -9.64
CA PRO A 149 21.39 11.11 -9.94
C PRO A 149 20.91 11.49 -11.34
N ASP A 150 21.00 10.58 -12.29
CA ASP A 150 20.63 10.75 -13.70
C ASP A 150 19.24 10.17 -14.06
N TRP A 151 18.42 9.80 -13.05
CA TRP A 151 17.15 9.10 -13.21
C TRP A 151 16.15 9.78 -14.17
N ASN A 152 16.23 11.09 -14.35
CA ASN A 152 15.38 11.90 -15.25
C ASN A 152 16.19 12.70 -16.28
N SER A 153 17.49 12.46 -16.40
CA SER A 153 18.34 13.16 -17.37
C SER A 153 17.92 12.83 -18.81
N PRO A 154 17.78 13.82 -19.69
CA PRO A 154 17.49 13.58 -21.11
C PRO A 154 18.53 12.68 -21.81
N ASP A 155 19.77 12.69 -21.33
CA ASP A 155 20.87 11.92 -21.91
C ASP A 155 20.91 10.46 -21.41
N ASN A 156 20.13 10.12 -20.36
CA ASN A 156 20.03 8.76 -19.86
C ASN A 156 18.97 7.98 -20.65
N PRO A 157 19.34 6.95 -21.43
CA PRO A 157 18.37 6.14 -22.17
C PRO A 157 17.43 5.34 -21.26
N ASN A 158 17.84 5.10 -20.01
CA ASN A 158 17.10 4.35 -19.00
C ASN A 158 16.39 5.25 -17.99
N ARG A 159 16.21 6.53 -18.29
CA ARG A 159 15.49 7.48 -17.43
C ARG A 159 14.05 7.06 -17.19
N TYR A 160 13.51 7.48 -16.06
CA TYR A 160 12.08 7.29 -15.79
C TYR A 160 11.24 8.35 -16.53
N GLU A 161 10.47 7.95 -17.54
CA GLU A 161 9.75 8.88 -18.42
C GLU A 161 8.34 9.23 -17.92
N HIS A 162 7.72 8.38 -17.09
CA HIS A 162 6.33 8.55 -16.66
C HIS A 162 6.18 9.52 -15.48
N ILE A 163 6.68 10.74 -15.66
CA ILE A 163 6.62 11.81 -14.65
C ILE A 163 5.73 12.97 -15.10
N THR A 164 5.03 13.55 -14.15
CA THR A 164 4.28 14.81 -14.34
C THR A 164 4.69 15.78 -13.25
N PRO A 165 5.39 16.88 -13.54
CA PRO A 165 5.73 17.87 -12.53
C PRO A 165 4.47 18.41 -11.83
N ALA A 166 4.49 18.51 -10.52
CA ALA A 166 3.43 19.16 -9.75
C ALA A 166 3.58 20.67 -9.90
N THR A 167 2.64 21.30 -10.60
CA THR A 167 2.70 22.73 -10.96
C THR A 167 1.70 23.60 -10.23
N LYS A 168 0.66 22.99 -9.64
CA LYS A 168 -0.42 23.69 -8.95
C LYS A 168 -0.83 22.92 -7.71
N ASP A 169 -0.79 23.56 -6.54
CA ASP A 169 -1.28 23.03 -5.27
C ASP A 169 -2.56 23.74 -4.85
N ARG A 170 -3.56 22.95 -4.44
CA ARG A 170 -4.81 23.47 -3.87
C ARG A 170 -5.17 22.69 -2.59
N MET A 171 -5.33 23.40 -1.47
CA MET A 171 -5.88 22.84 -0.24
C MET A 171 -7.31 23.35 -0.03
N ARG A 172 -8.24 22.43 0.29
CA ARG A 172 -9.66 22.72 0.39
C ARG A 172 -10.24 22.20 1.71
N PHE A 173 -11.09 23.00 2.32
CA PHE A 173 -12.00 22.51 3.36
C PHE A 173 -13.38 22.29 2.74
N LEU A 174 -13.90 21.07 2.85
CA LEU A 174 -15.18 20.70 2.26
C LEU A 174 -16.26 20.68 3.33
N THR A 175 -17.36 21.36 3.03
CA THR A 175 -18.67 21.12 3.66
C THR A 175 -19.47 20.17 2.77
N LYS A 176 -20.72 19.88 3.10
CA LYS A 176 -21.57 19.01 2.26
C LYS A 176 -21.72 19.52 0.81
N SER A 177 -21.67 20.83 0.59
CA SER A 177 -21.98 21.45 -0.72
C SER A 177 -20.94 22.46 -1.19
N TYR A 178 -20.07 22.93 -0.31
CA TYR A 178 -19.11 24.00 -0.63
C TYR A 178 -17.68 23.55 -0.45
N SER A 179 -16.80 24.06 -1.32
CA SER A 179 -15.35 23.88 -1.27
C SER A 179 -14.70 25.23 -0.94
N ILE A 180 -14.15 25.35 0.26
CA ILE A 180 -13.55 26.57 0.78
C ILE A 180 -12.03 26.46 0.63
N PRO A 181 -11.35 27.39 -0.06
CA PRO A 181 -9.89 27.39 -0.12
C PRO A 181 -9.30 27.69 1.26
N ILE A 182 -8.30 26.93 1.67
CA ILE A 182 -7.54 27.14 2.90
C ILE A 182 -6.04 27.13 2.60
N PRO A 183 -5.20 27.81 3.40
CA PRO A 183 -3.76 27.72 3.26
C PRO A 183 -3.26 26.28 3.44
N ALA A 184 -2.41 25.82 2.52
CA ALA A 184 -1.71 24.54 2.70
C ALA A 184 -0.53 24.74 3.68
N PRO A 185 -0.31 23.81 4.63
CA PRO A 185 0.90 23.83 5.44
C PRO A 185 2.16 23.78 4.55
N PRO A 186 3.27 24.42 4.95
CA PRO A 186 4.51 24.41 4.15
C PRO A 186 5.00 23.00 3.80
N GLN A 187 4.77 22.02 4.69
CA GLN A 187 5.11 20.62 4.47
C GLN A 187 4.36 19.97 3.28
N MET A 188 3.22 20.53 2.89
CA MET A 188 2.41 20.04 1.75
C MET A 188 2.76 20.73 0.42
N ASN A 189 3.75 21.61 0.39
CA ASN A 189 4.20 22.24 -0.85
C ASN A 189 4.78 21.16 -1.80
N ASN A 190 4.28 21.14 -3.03
CA ASN A 190 4.71 20.16 -4.04
C ASN A 190 5.59 20.77 -5.14
N HIS A 191 6.06 22.00 -4.98
CA HIS A 191 7.01 22.57 -5.95
C HIS A 191 8.30 21.74 -6.00
N GLY A 192 8.69 21.28 -7.20
CA GLY A 192 9.82 20.38 -7.40
C GLY A 192 9.51 18.89 -7.21
N ASN A 193 8.27 18.52 -6.84
CA ASN A 193 7.83 17.15 -6.77
C ASN A 193 7.16 16.70 -8.08
N TYR A 194 7.01 15.38 -8.23
CA TYR A 194 6.43 14.78 -9.43
C TYR A 194 5.24 13.88 -9.07
N ILE A 195 4.18 13.96 -9.88
CA ILE A 195 3.09 13.00 -9.83
C ILE A 195 3.50 11.82 -10.70
N ILE A 196 3.48 10.62 -10.14
CA ILE A 196 3.91 9.39 -10.79
C ILE A 196 2.91 8.25 -10.55
N SER A 197 3.02 7.21 -11.38
CA SER A 197 2.43 5.91 -11.12
C SER A 197 3.41 5.06 -10.32
N LEU A 198 3.12 4.84 -9.02
CA LEU A 198 4.08 4.19 -8.11
C LEU A 198 4.37 2.72 -8.48
N ASN A 199 3.39 1.99 -9.05
CA ASN A 199 3.62 0.64 -9.54
C ASN A 199 4.60 0.61 -10.74
N GLN A 200 4.43 1.51 -11.72
CA GLN A 200 5.36 1.64 -12.84
C GLN A 200 6.75 2.10 -12.39
N PHE A 201 6.80 3.02 -11.44
CA PHE A 201 8.06 3.46 -10.83
C PHE A 201 8.80 2.30 -10.13
N THR A 202 8.08 1.46 -9.42
CA THR A 202 8.66 0.29 -8.73
C THR A 202 9.17 -0.74 -9.74
N LYS A 203 8.45 -0.98 -10.83
CA LYS A 203 8.90 -1.84 -11.93
C LYS A 203 10.21 -1.30 -12.55
N TRP A 204 10.23 0.00 -12.87
CA TRP A 204 11.44 0.65 -13.38
C TRP A 204 12.63 0.58 -12.41
N LEU A 205 12.41 0.78 -11.09
CA LEU A 205 13.47 0.59 -10.09
C LEU A 205 13.99 -0.85 -10.08
N GLY A 206 13.12 -1.84 -10.28
CA GLY A 206 13.50 -3.24 -10.41
C GLY A 206 14.42 -3.48 -11.60
N GLU A 207 14.08 -2.94 -12.78
CA GLU A 207 14.92 -3.01 -13.97
C GLU A 207 16.33 -2.41 -13.70
N ARG A 208 16.40 -1.28 -13.00
CA ARG A 208 17.69 -0.68 -12.59
C ARG A 208 18.47 -1.54 -11.61
N ALA A 209 17.77 -2.25 -10.73
CA ALA A 209 18.41 -3.17 -9.78
C ALA A 209 18.99 -4.41 -10.49
N GLU A 210 18.24 -5.01 -11.41
CA GLU A 210 18.68 -6.17 -12.19
C GLU A 210 19.89 -5.84 -13.08
N GLU A 211 19.93 -4.64 -13.69
CA GLU A 211 21.05 -4.19 -14.53
C GLU A 211 22.40 -4.18 -13.81
N ILE A 212 22.40 -3.95 -12.51
CA ILE A 212 23.63 -3.92 -11.69
C ILE A 212 23.89 -5.23 -10.93
N GLY A 213 23.07 -6.27 -11.17
CA GLY A 213 23.25 -7.62 -10.66
C GLY A 213 22.52 -7.93 -9.36
N VAL A 214 21.37 -7.31 -9.09
CA VAL A 214 20.45 -7.76 -8.02
C VAL A 214 19.66 -8.96 -8.52
N GLU A 215 19.57 -10.00 -7.70
CA GLU A 215 18.71 -11.15 -7.97
C GLU A 215 17.29 -10.84 -7.46
N ILE A 216 16.31 -10.75 -8.36
CA ILE A 216 14.91 -10.45 -8.01
C ILE A 216 14.04 -11.67 -8.28
N TYR A 217 13.32 -12.15 -7.24
CA TYR A 217 12.43 -13.29 -7.32
C TYR A 217 10.97 -12.87 -7.09
N PRO A 218 10.24 -12.50 -8.15
CA PRO A 218 8.80 -12.26 -8.08
C PRO A 218 8.04 -13.57 -7.95
N GLY A 219 6.87 -13.54 -7.29
CA GLY A 219 6.07 -14.72 -6.98
C GLY A 219 6.50 -15.47 -5.71
N PHE A 220 7.61 -15.10 -5.09
CA PHE A 220 8.13 -15.74 -3.88
C PHE A 220 7.66 -15.02 -2.61
N ALA A 221 6.62 -15.54 -1.98
CA ALA A 221 6.07 -14.99 -0.75
C ALA A 221 6.80 -15.55 0.48
N ALA A 222 7.67 -14.76 1.08
CA ALA A 222 8.30 -15.11 2.36
C ALA A 222 7.24 -15.19 3.48
N SER A 223 7.20 -16.30 4.22
CA SER A 223 6.16 -16.64 5.21
C SER A 223 6.70 -16.97 6.59
N GLU A 224 7.94 -17.37 6.69
CA GLU A 224 8.58 -17.82 7.93
C GLU A 224 9.95 -17.17 8.09
N VAL A 225 10.26 -16.75 9.33
CA VAL A 225 11.60 -16.28 9.68
C VAL A 225 12.41 -17.44 10.24
N LEU A 226 13.56 -17.71 9.66
CA LEU A 226 14.48 -18.73 10.11
C LEU A 226 15.48 -18.16 11.13
N TYR A 227 15.84 -18.95 12.13
CA TYR A 227 16.71 -18.52 13.22
C TYR A 227 17.90 -19.43 13.39
N ASN A 228 19.04 -18.87 13.73
CA ASN A 228 20.21 -19.57 14.21
C ASN A 228 20.00 -20.12 15.65
N SER A 229 20.89 -20.99 16.09
CA SER A 229 20.86 -21.55 17.45
C SER A 229 21.01 -20.50 18.56
N ASP A 230 21.64 -19.38 18.28
CA ASP A 230 21.77 -18.21 19.18
C ASP A 230 20.54 -17.30 19.18
N GLY A 231 19.55 -17.59 18.33
CA GLY A 231 18.30 -16.84 18.18
C GLY A 231 18.37 -15.66 17.23
N SER A 232 19.49 -15.37 16.60
CA SER A 232 19.61 -14.39 15.51
C SER A 232 18.86 -14.87 14.26
N VAL A 233 18.45 -13.92 13.39
CA VAL A 233 17.82 -14.27 12.10
C VAL A 233 18.87 -14.88 11.18
N LYS A 234 18.54 -16.05 10.62
CA LYS A 234 19.33 -16.82 9.65
C LYS A 234 18.91 -16.52 8.20
N GLY A 235 17.66 -16.08 8.02
CA GLY A 235 17.05 -15.91 6.71
C GLY A 235 15.54 -16.06 6.76
N VAL A 236 14.93 -16.40 5.64
CA VAL A 236 13.48 -16.58 5.51
C VAL A 236 13.16 -17.84 4.69
N ALA A 237 11.95 -18.39 4.91
CA ALA A 237 11.41 -19.43 4.04
C ALA A 237 10.13 -18.94 3.35
N THR A 238 9.90 -19.44 2.14
CA THR A 238 8.71 -19.13 1.36
C THR A 238 7.57 -20.09 1.65
N ASN A 239 6.36 -19.72 1.22
CA ASN A 239 5.18 -20.57 1.31
C ASN A 239 5.31 -21.82 0.43
N ASP A 240 4.70 -22.92 0.87
CA ASP A 240 4.41 -24.05 0.00
C ASP A 240 3.37 -23.62 -1.05
N LEU A 241 3.54 -24.05 -2.28
CA LEU A 241 2.63 -23.83 -3.40
C LEU A 241 1.78 -25.08 -3.65
N GLY A 242 0.66 -24.92 -4.38
CA GLY A 242 -0.16 -26.06 -4.77
C GLY A 242 -0.85 -26.78 -3.61
N VAL A 243 -1.22 -26.06 -2.54
CA VAL A 243 -2.03 -26.59 -1.45
C VAL A 243 -3.50 -26.25 -1.70
N GLY A 244 -4.36 -27.25 -1.68
CA GLY A 244 -5.81 -27.09 -1.85
C GLY A 244 -6.50 -26.54 -0.59
N ARG A 245 -7.76 -26.13 -0.74
CA ARG A 245 -8.60 -25.62 0.38
C ARG A 245 -8.75 -26.61 1.53
N ASN A 246 -8.66 -27.90 1.24
CA ASN A 246 -8.72 -28.99 2.22
C ASN A 246 -7.40 -29.26 2.93
N GLY A 247 -6.34 -28.48 2.64
CA GLY A 247 -5.00 -28.66 3.19
C GLY A 247 -4.20 -29.79 2.54
N LYS A 248 -4.71 -30.45 1.48
CA LYS A 248 -4.02 -31.51 0.77
C LYS A 248 -3.19 -30.95 -0.40
N PRO A 249 -2.08 -31.63 -0.75
CA PRO A 249 -1.31 -31.25 -1.93
C PRO A 249 -2.12 -31.51 -3.20
N LYS A 250 -1.97 -30.61 -4.16
CA LYS A 250 -2.40 -30.76 -5.55
C LYS A 250 -1.27 -31.41 -6.37
N ASP A 251 -1.55 -31.76 -7.63
CA ASP A 251 -0.52 -32.23 -8.56
C ASP A 251 0.59 -31.18 -8.80
N SER A 252 0.29 -29.91 -8.55
CA SER A 252 1.21 -28.77 -8.63
C SER A 252 1.86 -28.41 -7.30
N PHE A 253 1.88 -29.33 -6.32
CA PHE A 253 2.49 -29.05 -5.02
C PHE A 253 4.00 -28.88 -5.16
N GLU A 254 4.50 -27.77 -4.61
CA GLU A 254 5.92 -27.46 -4.49
C GLU A 254 6.21 -27.00 -3.07
N ARG A 255 7.23 -27.60 -2.46
CA ARG A 255 7.70 -27.21 -1.14
C ARG A 255 8.35 -25.82 -1.22
N GLY A 256 8.06 -24.95 -0.27
CA GLY A 256 8.74 -23.65 -0.18
C GLY A 256 10.24 -23.79 0.02
N MET A 257 11.00 -22.79 -0.46
CA MET A 257 12.46 -22.72 -0.37
C MET A 257 12.91 -21.94 0.87
N GLU A 258 14.12 -22.21 1.35
CA GLU A 258 14.80 -21.42 2.37
C GLU A 258 15.87 -20.52 1.72
N PHE A 259 15.86 -19.25 2.08
CA PHE A 259 16.90 -18.29 1.70
C PHE A 259 17.70 -17.91 2.94
N HIS A 260 18.90 -18.46 3.06
CA HIS A 260 19.80 -18.17 4.16
C HIS A 260 20.62 -16.92 3.84
N ALA A 261 20.69 -15.98 4.76
CA ALA A 261 21.42 -14.73 4.57
C ALA A 261 22.10 -14.29 5.86
N ARG A 262 23.25 -13.66 5.72
CA ARG A 262 23.94 -13.03 6.86
C ARG A 262 23.18 -11.82 7.38
N VAL A 263 22.48 -11.11 6.49
CA VAL A 263 21.59 -9.97 6.82
C VAL A 263 20.28 -10.12 6.10
N THR A 264 19.17 -9.97 6.85
CA THR A 264 17.80 -9.95 6.30
C THR A 264 17.19 -8.56 6.51
N LEU A 265 16.81 -7.88 5.41
CA LEU A 265 16.12 -6.60 5.45
C LEU A 265 14.63 -6.79 5.20
N LEU A 266 13.79 -6.35 6.14
CA LEU A 266 12.34 -6.46 6.02
C LEU A 266 11.75 -5.14 5.52
N GLY A 267 11.31 -5.13 4.25
CA GLY A 267 10.65 -4.03 3.55
C GLY A 267 9.19 -4.34 3.18
N GLU A 268 8.45 -5.03 4.06
CA GLU A 268 7.12 -5.59 3.82
C GLU A 268 5.96 -4.55 3.83
N GLY A 269 6.28 -3.27 4.03
CA GLY A 269 5.26 -2.22 4.18
C GLY A 269 4.60 -2.23 5.57
N CYS A 270 3.45 -1.56 5.71
CA CYS A 270 2.85 -1.29 7.01
C CYS A 270 2.31 -2.53 7.76
N HIS A 271 2.06 -3.64 7.07
CA HIS A 271 1.48 -4.87 7.64
C HIS A 271 2.27 -6.12 7.29
N GLY A 272 3.58 -6.08 7.48
CA GLY A 272 4.45 -7.23 7.24
C GLY A 272 4.17 -8.40 8.20
N SER A 273 4.01 -9.61 7.66
CA SER A 273 3.80 -10.82 8.49
C SER A 273 5.07 -11.25 9.21
N LEU A 274 6.22 -11.21 8.54
CA LEU A 274 7.52 -11.52 9.16
C LEU A 274 7.92 -10.44 10.15
N THR A 275 7.63 -9.19 9.83
CA THR A 275 7.84 -8.05 10.74
C THR A 275 7.14 -8.24 12.08
N LYS A 276 5.91 -8.78 12.09
CA LYS A 276 5.19 -9.09 13.34
C LYS A 276 5.90 -10.16 14.15
N GLN A 277 6.47 -11.18 13.48
CA GLN A 277 7.22 -12.25 14.13
C GLN A 277 8.49 -11.71 14.80
N VAL A 278 9.35 -10.98 14.07
CA VAL A 278 10.59 -10.41 14.62
C VAL A 278 10.32 -9.34 15.67
N THR A 279 9.30 -8.50 15.47
CA THR A 279 8.88 -7.48 16.45
C THR A 279 8.49 -8.11 17.77
N LYS A 280 7.73 -9.20 17.75
CA LYS A 280 7.36 -9.95 18.95
C LYS A 280 8.57 -10.64 19.59
N LYS A 281 9.41 -11.31 18.79
CA LYS A 281 10.57 -12.06 19.30
C LYS A 281 11.61 -11.17 19.96
N PHE A 282 11.92 -10.04 19.35
CA PHE A 282 12.97 -9.12 19.82
C PHE A 282 12.42 -7.92 20.61
N ASP A 283 11.11 -7.89 20.87
CA ASP A 283 10.42 -6.82 21.61
C ASP A 283 10.77 -5.40 21.07
N LEU A 284 10.74 -5.26 19.74
CA LEU A 284 11.19 -4.05 19.08
C LEU A 284 10.33 -2.81 19.37
N ARG A 285 9.12 -2.99 19.92
CA ARG A 285 8.18 -1.90 20.25
C ARG A 285 8.15 -1.51 21.73
N ARG A 286 9.05 -2.05 22.55
CA ARG A 286 9.08 -1.79 24.00
C ARG A 286 9.01 -0.30 24.35
N ASP A 287 9.77 0.53 23.62
CA ASP A 287 9.94 1.95 23.92
C ASP A 287 9.13 2.86 22.98
N SER A 288 8.33 2.29 22.07
CA SER A 288 7.50 3.03 21.12
C SER A 288 6.02 3.02 21.52
N GLN A 289 5.31 4.07 21.09
CA GLN A 289 3.86 4.10 21.24
C GLN A 289 3.18 3.15 20.25
N PRO A 290 1.91 2.75 20.48
CA PRO A 290 1.16 1.97 19.51
C PRO A 290 1.18 2.62 18.13
N GLN A 291 1.29 1.81 17.07
CA GLN A 291 1.10 2.29 15.71
C GLN A 291 -0.37 2.58 15.49
N THR A 292 -0.67 3.65 14.75
CA THR A 292 -1.99 3.95 14.23
C THR A 292 -1.96 3.86 12.70
N TYR A 293 -3.10 3.54 12.12
CA TYR A 293 -3.19 3.26 10.70
C TYR A 293 -4.28 4.10 10.03
N GLY A 294 -4.08 4.43 8.77
CA GLY A 294 -5.09 4.96 7.88
C GLY A 294 -5.38 3.96 6.76
N LEU A 295 -6.61 3.92 6.28
CA LEU A 295 -6.98 3.21 5.07
C LEU A 295 -7.10 4.19 3.91
N GLY A 296 -6.17 4.10 2.96
CA GLY A 296 -6.23 4.83 1.70
C GLY A 296 -7.00 4.04 0.66
N ILE A 297 -8.08 4.62 0.13
CA ILE A 297 -8.87 4.06 -0.97
C ILE A 297 -8.69 4.97 -2.17
N LYS A 298 -8.46 4.39 -3.34
CA LYS A 298 -8.08 5.13 -4.54
C LYS A 298 -8.70 4.56 -5.80
N GLU A 299 -9.02 5.46 -6.72
CA GLU A 299 -9.35 5.15 -8.11
C GLU A 299 -8.48 5.97 -9.05
N VAL A 300 -8.24 5.43 -10.25
CA VAL A 300 -7.66 6.16 -11.38
C VAL A 300 -8.73 6.29 -12.45
N TRP A 301 -8.90 7.50 -12.94
CA TRP A 301 -9.89 7.85 -13.94
C TRP A 301 -9.24 8.43 -15.18
N GLU A 302 -9.72 8.03 -16.32
CA GLU A 302 -9.53 8.74 -17.58
C GLU A 302 -10.67 9.75 -17.73
N ILE A 303 -10.34 11.04 -17.81
CA ILE A 303 -11.32 12.12 -17.83
C ILE A 303 -11.31 12.87 -19.17
N ASP A 304 -12.33 13.70 -19.37
CA ASP A 304 -12.42 14.59 -20.52
C ASP A 304 -11.19 15.52 -20.58
N PRO A 305 -10.47 15.58 -21.72
CA PRO A 305 -9.32 16.46 -21.90
C PRO A 305 -9.60 17.94 -21.59
N GLU A 306 -10.81 18.43 -21.84
CA GLU A 306 -11.20 19.83 -21.54
C GLU A 306 -11.24 20.12 -20.04
N LYS A 307 -11.41 19.07 -19.20
CA LYS A 307 -11.42 19.17 -17.74
C LYS A 307 -10.06 18.89 -17.12
N PHE A 308 -9.09 18.45 -17.91
CA PHE A 308 -7.78 18.04 -17.42
C PHE A 308 -6.86 19.25 -17.17
N GLU A 309 -6.25 19.30 -15.99
CA GLU A 309 -5.29 20.33 -15.59
C GLU A 309 -3.94 19.66 -15.23
N LYS A 310 -3.07 19.41 -16.21
CA LYS A 310 -1.79 18.71 -16.00
C LYS A 310 -0.98 19.31 -14.83
N GLY A 311 -0.54 18.46 -13.93
CA GLY A 311 0.26 18.83 -12.75
C GLY A 311 -0.56 19.45 -11.60
N LEU A 312 -1.89 19.39 -11.65
CA LEU A 312 -2.74 19.83 -10.54
C LEU A 312 -2.73 18.81 -9.40
N VAL A 313 -2.42 19.29 -8.21
CA VAL A 313 -2.49 18.57 -6.94
C VAL A 313 -3.56 19.22 -6.07
N VAL A 314 -4.56 18.47 -5.65
CA VAL A 314 -5.62 18.94 -4.75
C VAL A 314 -5.68 18.04 -3.52
N HIS A 315 -5.67 18.65 -2.34
CA HIS A 315 -5.98 17.97 -1.09
C HIS A 315 -7.23 18.57 -0.45
N SER A 316 -7.98 17.77 0.26
CA SER A 316 -9.17 18.24 0.97
C SER A 316 -9.29 17.59 2.35
N MET A 317 -9.98 18.29 3.25
CA MET A 317 -10.40 17.81 4.56
C MET A 317 -11.85 18.21 4.86
N GLY A 318 -12.44 17.64 5.88
CA GLY A 318 -13.85 17.82 6.24
C GLY A 318 -14.74 16.80 5.54
N TYR A 319 -15.79 17.24 4.84
CA TYR A 319 -16.70 16.30 4.15
C TYR A 319 -15.93 15.33 3.22
N PRO A 320 -16.27 14.03 3.20
CA PRO A 320 -17.44 13.39 3.79
C PRO A 320 -17.27 12.94 5.25
N LEU A 321 -16.06 12.99 5.80
CA LEU A 321 -15.75 12.47 7.13
C LEU A 321 -16.37 13.33 8.24
N PRO A 322 -16.85 12.72 9.35
CA PRO A 322 -17.27 13.45 10.54
C PRO A 322 -16.05 14.07 11.24
N ALA A 323 -16.30 15.09 12.07
CA ALA A 323 -15.24 15.85 12.73
C ALA A 323 -14.37 15.05 13.73
N ASP A 324 -14.82 13.88 14.15
CA ASP A 324 -14.10 12.95 15.03
C ASP A 324 -13.38 11.81 14.29
N THR A 325 -13.31 11.89 12.98
CA THR A 325 -12.59 10.93 12.13
C THR A 325 -11.49 11.65 11.39
N TYR A 326 -10.25 11.27 11.63
CA TYR A 326 -9.10 11.81 10.91
C TYR A 326 -9.08 11.28 9.48
N GLY A 327 -8.65 12.14 8.55
CA GLY A 327 -8.51 11.76 7.16
C GLY A 327 -8.71 12.93 6.20
N GLY A 328 -8.75 12.61 4.91
CA GLY A 328 -8.93 13.61 3.87
C GLY A 328 -8.85 13.02 2.47
N GLY A 329 -9.35 13.77 1.51
CA GLY A 329 -9.35 13.39 0.11
C GLY A 329 -8.21 14.04 -0.67
N TRP A 330 -7.88 13.42 -1.79
CA TRP A 330 -6.95 13.99 -2.77
C TRP A 330 -7.43 13.79 -4.20
N MET A 331 -6.87 14.58 -5.10
CA MET A 331 -7.03 14.44 -6.55
C MET A 331 -5.78 14.97 -7.25
N TYR A 332 -5.15 14.14 -8.08
CA TYR A 332 -3.92 14.46 -8.82
C TYR A 332 -4.13 14.23 -10.31
N HIS A 333 -3.80 15.24 -11.12
CA HIS A 333 -3.88 15.17 -12.57
C HIS A 333 -2.50 14.87 -13.17
N PHE A 334 -2.35 13.74 -13.85
CA PHE A 334 -1.07 13.26 -14.34
C PHE A 334 -1.17 12.55 -15.71
N GLY A 335 -0.02 12.32 -16.33
CA GLY A 335 0.02 11.71 -17.66
C GLY A 335 -0.76 12.51 -18.70
N GLU A 336 -1.57 11.80 -19.46
CA GLU A 336 -2.50 12.36 -20.44
C GLU A 336 -3.93 12.02 -20.00
N ASN A 337 -4.68 13.03 -19.55
CA ASN A 337 -6.09 12.90 -19.12
C ASN A 337 -6.34 11.96 -17.93
N LEU A 338 -5.31 11.57 -17.17
CA LEU A 338 -5.47 10.71 -16.01
C LEU A 338 -5.63 11.51 -14.71
N VAL A 339 -6.55 11.05 -13.87
CA VAL A 339 -6.76 11.60 -12.55
C VAL A 339 -6.74 10.47 -11.52
N SER A 340 -5.84 10.59 -10.54
CA SER A 340 -5.91 9.78 -9.33
C SER A 340 -6.76 10.50 -8.29
N ILE A 341 -7.80 9.85 -7.80
CA ILE A 341 -8.66 10.36 -6.74
C ILE A 341 -8.73 9.35 -5.60
N GLY A 342 -8.73 9.82 -4.37
CA GLY A 342 -8.87 8.93 -3.22
C GLY A 342 -9.23 9.62 -1.92
N LEU A 343 -9.43 8.79 -0.91
CA LEU A 343 -9.74 9.19 0.47
C LEU A 343 -8.89 8.35 1.42
N VAL A 344 -8.23 9.00 2.37
CA VAL A 344 -7.64 8.35 3.54
C VAL A 344 -8.60 8.49 4.72
N VAL A 345 -8.81 7.40 5.44
CA VAL A 345 -9.60 7.37 6.68
C VAL A 345 -8.74 6.76 7.78
N GLY A 346 -8.45 7.52 8.83
CA GLY A 346 -7.77 6.99 10.02
C GLY A 346 -8.61 5.88 10.66
N LEU A 347 -7.99 4.74 10.99
CA LEU A 347 -8.70 3.56 11.49
C LEU A 347 -9.07 3.65 12.99
N ASP A 348 -8.73 4.75 13.63
CA ASP A 348 -9.11 5.11 15.00
C ASP A 348 -10.48 5.83 15.09
N TYR A 349 -11.34 5.66 14.08
CA TYR A 349 -12.68 6.25 14.09
C TYR A 349 -13.60 5.58 15.12
N PRO A 350 -14.43 6.38 15.85
CA PRO A 350 -15.20 5.85 16.96
C PRO A 350 -16.50 5.14 16.55
N ASN A 351 -17.08 5.45 15.39
CA ASN A 351 -18.38 4.93 14.96
C ASN A 351 -18.24 3.70 14.07
N PRO A 352 -18.58 2.47 14.52
CA PRO A 352 -18.45 1.25 13.71
C PRO A 352 -19.38 1.17 12.50
N TRP A 353 -20.39 2.06 12.40
CA TRP A 353 -21.23 2.17 11.20
C TRP A 353 -20.55 2.95 10.06
N LEU A 354 -19.40 3.59 10.32
CA LEU A 354 -18.63 4.26 9.27
C LEU A 354 -17.97 3.20 8.39
N ALA A 355 -18.29 3.24 7.09
CA ALA A 355 -17.67 2.40 6.09
C ALA A 355 -16.74 3.25 5.22
N PRO A 356 -15.42 3.13 5.33
CA PRO A 356 -14.46 3.92 4.55
C PRO A 356 -14.73 3.91 3.04
N TYR A 357 -15.11 2.74 2.49
CA TYR A 357 -15.52 2.62 1.10
C TYR A 357 -16.76 3.48 0.78
N GLY A 358 -17.77 3.43 1.65
CA GLY A 358 -18.99 4.24 1.49
C GLY A 358 -18.70 5.74 1.54
N GLU A 359 -17.82 6.18 2.45
CA GLU A 359 -17.40 7.58 2.52
C GLU A 359 -16.64 8.02 1.26
N PHE A 360 -15.77 7.16 0.71
CA PHE A 360 -15.10 7.44 -0.55
C PHE A 360 -16.09 7.57 -1.72
N GLN A 361 -17.05 6.65 -1.85
CA GLN A 361 -18.09 6.74 -2.91
C GLN A 361 -18.93 8.02 -2.77
N LYS A 362 -19.28 8.39 -1.54
CA LYS A 362 -20.02 9.63 -1.21
C LYS A 362 -19.20 10.89 -1.53
N MET A 363 -17.87 10.89 -1.29
CA MET A 363 -16.98 11.99 -1.60
C MET A 363 -16.99 12.34 -3.09
N LYS A 364 -17.05 11.37 -3.97
CA LYS A 364 -17.00 11.58 -5.43
C LYS A 364 -18.17 12.40 -5.96
N HIS A 365 -19.32 12.37 -5.29
CA HIS A 365 -20.48 13.18 -5.63
C HIS A 365 -20.37 14.65 -5.19
N HIS A 366 -19.35 15.02 -4.40
CA HIS A 366 -19.15 16.42 -4.06
C HIS A 366 -18.79 17.23 -5.32
N PRO A 367 -19.37 18.44 -5.53
CA PRO A 367 -19.16 19.25 -6.76
C PRO A 367 -17.68 19.53 -7.09
N MET A 368 -16.81 19.53 -6.08
CA MET A 368 -15.38 19.69 -6.30
C MET A 368 -14.79 18.53 -7.11
N TYR A 369 -15.29 17.30 -6.93
CA TYR A 369 -14.80 16.10 -7.59
C TYR A 369 -15.67 15.69 -8.79
N SER A 370 -17.00 15.70 -8.64
CA SER A 370 -17.91 15.19 -9.66
C SER A 370 -17.77 15.88 -11.00
N LYS A 371 -17.51 17.20 -11.02
CA LYS A 371 -17.28 17.98 -12.24
C LYS A 371 -16.14 17.46 -13.13
N TYR A 372 -15.13 16.82 -12.53
CA TYR A 372 -14.03 16.20 -13.28
C TYR A 372 -14.37 14.77 -13.70
N LEU A 373 -15.11 14.04 -12.87
CA LEU A 373 -15.40 12.61 -13.07
C LEU A 373 -16.58 12.36 -14.01
N GLU A 374 -17.50 13.33 -14.15
CA GLU A 374 -18.66 13.23 -15.04
C GLU A 374 -18.23 13.07 -16.50
N GLY A 375 -18.67 11.96 -17.13
CA GLY A 375 -18.29 11.59 -18.49
C GLY A 375 -16.96 10.83 -18.57
N GLY A 376 -16.20 10.72 -17.49
CA GLY A 376 -14.97 9.96 -17.40
C GLY A 376 -15.19 8.46 -17.18
N LYS A 377 -14.09 7.70 -17.24
CA LYS A 377 -14.06 6.25 -17.06
C LYS A 377 -13.10 5.88 -15.92
N CYS A 378 -13.59 5.18 -14.89
CA CYS A 378 -12.74 4.59 -13.87
C CYS A 378 -12.02 3.37 -14.45
N ILE A 379 -10.69 3.41 -14.49
CA ILE A 379 -9.84 2.38 -15.10
C ILE A 379 -9.14 1.49 -14.08
N SER A 380 -8.97 1.96 -12.82
CA SER A 380 -8.32 1.19 -11.77
C SER A 380 -8.87 1.55 -10.39
N TYR A 381 -8.86 0.60 -9.48
CA TYR A 381 -9.24 0.75 -8.09
C TYR A 381 -8.25 0.02 -7.20
N GLY A 382 -8.02 0.53 -6.01
CA GLY A 382 -7.23 -0.15 -4.99
C GLY A 382 -7.40 0.48 -3.61
N ALA A 383 -7.05 -0.29 -2.59
CA ALA A 383 -7.03 0.18 -1.22
C ALA A 383 -5.79 -0.37 -0.50
N ARG A 384 -5.19 0.47 0.35
CA ARG A 384 -4.01 0.09 1.13
C ARG A 384 -4.04 0.78 2.48
N THR A 385 -3.61 0.07 3.51
CA THR A 385 -3.33 0.69 4.81
C THR A 385 -2.01 1.45 4.78
N LEU A 386 -1.93 2.48 5.61
CA LEU A 386 -0.79 3.38 5.77
C LEU A 386 -0.48 3.50 7.25
N ASN A 387 0.78 3.67 7.61
CA ASN A 387 1.21 3.98 8.97
C ASN A 387 0.96 5.45 9.29
N GLU A 388 0.23 5.75 10.35
CA GLU A 388 -0.06 7.13 10.78
C GLU A 388 0.52 7.48 12.15
N GLY A 389 1.19 6.55 12.82
CA GLY A 389 1.76 6.76 14.16
C GLY A 389 2.93 7.74 14.20
N GLY A 390 3.64 7.91 13.08
CA GLY A 390 4.74 8.86 12.95
C GLY A 390 5.87 8.61 13.92
N PHE A 391 6.58 9.69 14.33
CA PHE A 391 7.80 9.64 15.14
C PHE A 391 7.68 8.82 16.42
N GLN A 392 6.56 8.94 17.15
CA GLN A 392 6.35 8.27 18.44
C GLN A 392 6.23 6.75 18.33
N SER A 393 5.84 6.27 17.14
CA SER A 393 5.56 4.86 16.90
C SER A 393 6.69 4.13 16.16
N ILE A 394 7.83 4.79 15.92
CA ILE A 394 9.01 4.15 15.33
C ILE A 394 9.53 3.09 16.31
N PRO A 395 9.64 1.81 15.90
CA PRO A 395 10.21 0.76 16.73
C PRO A 395 11.75 0.85 16.76
N LYS A 396 12.40 0.00 17.54
CA LYS A 396 13.79 -0.33 17.33
C LYS A 396 13.93 -0.99 15.94
N CYS A 397 14.73 -0.41 15.07
CA CYS A 397 14.76 -0.83 13.66
C CYS A 397 15.77 -1.96 13.38
N ALA A 398 16.84 -2.09 14.17
CA ALA A 398 17.84 -3.14 14.02
C ALA A 398 17.59 -4.27 15.02
N PHE A 399 17.82 -5.51 14.57
CA PHE A 399 17.75 -6.74 15.35
C PHE A 399 18.88 -7.69 14.94
N PRO A 400 19.22 -8.72 15.74
CA PRO A 400 20.25 -9.68 15.39
C PRO A 400 19.96 -10.37 14.04
N GLY A 401 20.81 -10.17 13.05
CA GLY A 401 20.68 -10.72 11.69
C GLY A 401 19.82 -9.88 10.74
N GLY A 402 19.44 -8.62 11.09
CA GLY A 402 18.70 -7.82 10.13
C GLY A 402 18.16 -6.47 10.62
N ALA A 403 17.31 -5.86 9.79
CA ALA A 403 16.67 -4.57 10.08
C ALA A 403 15.31 -4.41 9.41
N LEU A 404 14.50 -3.47 9.97
CA LEU A 404 13.24 -2.97 9.41
C LEU A 404 13.52 -1.73 8.55
N ILE A 405 12.96 -1.67 7.34
CA ILE A 405 13.12 -0.54 6.41
C ILE A 405 11.75 -0.05 5.89
N GLY A 406 11.68 1.22 5.50
CA GLY A 406 10.47 1.81 4.92
C GLY A 406 9.29 1.85 5.90
N ASP A 407 8.10 1.65 5.35
CA ASP A 407 6.85 1.66 6.13
C ASP A 407 6.73 0.48 7.10
N THR A 408 7.57 -0.52 6.98
CA THR A 408 7.71 -1.59 7.98
C THR A 408 8.12 -1.03 9.34
N ALA A 409 8.96 0.01 9.35
CA ALA A 409 9.31 0.79 10.54
C ALA A 409 8.38 1.99 10.80
N GLY A 410 7.58 2.41 9.81
CA GLY A 410 6.60 3.50 9.96
C GLY A 410 7.15 4.88 9.61
N PHE A 411 7.96 5.01 8.57
CA PHE A 411 8.61 6.28 8.20
C PHE A 411 7.74 7.21 7.34
N LEU A 412 6.43 6.98 7.23
CA LEU A 412 5.53 7.90 6.53
C LEU A 412 5.44 9.25 7.24
N ASN A 413 5.68 10.34 6.52
CA ASN A 413 5.36 11.69 6.99
C ASN A 413 3.89 12.01 6.70
N VAL A 414 3.02 11.79 7.69
CA VAL A 414 1.56 11.91 7.55
C VAL A 414 1.12 13.33 7.15
N PRO A 415 1.57 14.42 7.82
CA PRO A 415 1.21 15.79 7.43
C PRO A 415 1.70 16.19 6.04
N LYS A 416 2.81 15.61 5.58
CA LYS A 416 3.36 15.83 4.24
C LYS A 416 2.65 15.00 3.16
N ILE A 417 1.94 13.93 3.59
CA ILE A 417 1.32 12.91 2.72
C ILE A 417 2.36 12.26 1.79
N LYS A 418 3.56 12.03 2.30
CA LYS A 418 4.70 11.47 1.55
C LYS A 418 5.50 10.52 2.42
N GLY A 419 5.83 9.35 1.86
CA GLY A 419 6.62 8.32 2.52
C GLY A 419 7.63 7.64 1.60
N THR A 420 7.53 7.84 0.28
CA THR A 420 8.40 7.15 -0.68
C THR A 420 9.87 7.54 -0.50
N HIS A 421 10.18 8.83 -0.37
CA HIS A 421 11.55 9.32 -0.16
C HIS A 421 12.15 8.85 1.17
N THR A 422 11.36 8.83 2.25
CA THR A 422 11.82 8.32 3.55
C THR A 422 12.02 6.80 3.53
N ALA A 423 11.13 6.08 2.84
CA ALA A 423 11.25 4.64 2.65
C ALA A 423 12.52 4.28 1.86
N MET A 424 12.76 4.94 0.72
CA MET A 424 13.97 4.77 -0.08
C MET A 424 15.24 5.06 0.72
N ARG A 425 15.28 6.23 1.40
CA ARG A 425 16.44 6.62 2.19
C ARG A 425 16.72 5.66 3.34
N SER A 426 15.69 5.13 4.01
CA SER A 426 15.87 4.12 5.06
C SER A 426 16.49 2.83 4.50
N GLY A 427 16.08 2.42 3.29
CA GLY A 427 16.68 1.29 2.59
C GLY A 427 18.17 1.52 2.29
N MET A 428 18.53 2.71 1.79
CA MET A 428 19.93 3.08 1.51
C MET A 428 20.78 3.07 2.78
N LEU A 429 20.29 3.66 3.88
CA LEU A 429 21.01 3.68 5.17
C LEU A 429 21.21 2.27 5.74
N ALA A 430 20.21 1.39 5.61
CA ALA A 430 20.32 -0.01 6.03
C ALA A 430 21.32 -0.77 5.16
N ALA A 431 21.34 -0.51 3.86
CA ALA A 431 22.30 -1.08 2.92
C ALA A 431 23.75 -0.72 3.28
N GLU A 432 24.00 0.56 3.55
CA GLU A 432 25.32 1.03 3.96
C GLU A 432 25.79 0.42 5.28
N ALA A 433 24.90 0.32 6.26
CA ALA A 433 25.19 -0.32 7.54
C ALA A 433 25.44 -1.83 7.37
N ALA A 434 24.63 -2.50 6.54
CA ALA A 434 24.79 -3.93 6.25
C ALA A 434 26.11 -4.21 5.54
N PHE A 435 26.44 -3.43 4.52
CA PHE A 435 27.69 -3.60 3.77
C PHE A 435 28.93 -3.41 4.65
N SER A 436 28.96 -2.35 5.49
CA SER A 436 30.05 -2.15 6.47
C SER A 436 30.17 -3.31 7.45
N ALA A 437 29.04 -3.71 8.07
CA ALA A 437 29.03 -4.76 9.07
C ALA A 437 29.49 -6.12 8.50
N LEU A 438 29.08 -6.44 7.26
CA LEU A 438 29.49 -7.67 6.56
C LEU A 438 30.98 -7.71 6.23
N ARG A 439 31.60 -6.57 5.97
CA ARG A 439 33.05 -6.48 5.72
C ARG A 439 33.89 -6.60 7.00
N GLU A 440 33.36 -6.23 8.13
CA GLU A 440 34.06 -6.19 9.42
C GLU A 440 33.84 -7.48 10.24
N SER A 441 32.84 -8.28 9.92
CA SER A 441 32.49 -9.49 10.67
C SER A 441 33.00 -10.77 9.99
N ASP A 442 33.43 -11.74 10.82
CA ASP A 442 33.73 -13.09 10.36
C ASP A 442 32.44 -13.80 9.89
N ASP A 443 32.56 -14.73 8.96
CA ASP A 443 31.44 -15.49 8.39
C ASP A 443 30.64 -16.32 9.41
N SER A 444 31.23 -16.59 10.57
CA SER A 444 30.63 -17.39 11.64
C SER A 444 29.84 -16.58 12.68
N SER A 445 29.92 -15.24 12.66
CA SER A 445 29.32 -14.40 13.71
C SER A 445 27.99 -13.79 13.25
N PRO A 446 26.98 -13.72 14.12
CA PRO A 446 25.75 -12.97 13.83
C PRO A 446 26.04 -11.50 13.57
N VAL A 447 25.47 -10.97 12.49
CA VAL A 447 25.65 -9.57 12.13
C VAL A 447 24.59 -8.73 12.84
N PHE A 448 25.00 -7.65 13.50
CA PHE A 448 24.10 -6.67 14.08
C PHE A 448 24.37 -5.28 13.49
N LEU A 449 23.32 -4.64 12.98
CA LEU A 449 23.42 -3.36 12.29
C LEU A 449 23.37 -2.17 13.25
N TYR A 450 24.39 -2.06 14.15
CA TYR A 450 24.45 -0.95 15.14
C TYR A 450 24.41 0.41 14.48
N ASP A 451 25.20 0.61 13.43
CA ASP A 451 25.32 1.88 12.71
C ASP A 451 24.00 2.33 12.06
N TYR A 452 23.09 1.41 11.77
CA TYR A 452 21.81 1.76 11.14
C TYR A 452 20.97 2.66 12.04
N GLU A 453 20.87 2.35 13.33
CA GLU A 453 20.12 3.18 14.30
C GLU A 453 20.71 4.59 14.41
N ASP A 454 22.03 4.71 14.44
CA ASP A 454 22.73 6.00 14.55
C ASP A 454 22.61 6.82 13.26
N LYS A 455 22.74 6.18 12.10
CA LYS A 455 22.48 6.79 10.80
C LYS A 455 21.03 7.28 10.66
N LEU A 456 20.04 6.50 11.11
CA LEU A 456 18.64 6.91 11.13
C LEU A 456 18.43 8.16 12.01
N ARG A 457 18.99 8.17 13.23
CA ARG A 457 18.85 9.29 14.18
C ARG A 457 19.48 10.58 13.67
N SER A 458 20.54 10.50 12.90
CA SER A 458 21.23 11.65 12.30
C SER A 458 20.63 12.08 10.96
N SER A 459 19.76 11.25 10.35
CA SER A 459 19.23 11.45 9.00
C SER A 459 18.14 12.54 8.91
N THR A 460 17.81 12.87 7.68
CA THR A 460 16.65 13.73 7.35
C THR A 460 15.33 13.08 7.71
N ILE A 461 15.22 11.73 7.68
CA ILE A 461 14.03 10.99 8.11
C ILE A 461 13.68 11.36 9.55
N TRP A 462 14.65 11.26 10.45
CA TRP A 462 14.46 11.54 11.88
C TRP A 462 14.06 13.00 12.15
N LYS A 463 14.75 13.94 11.48
CA LYS A 463 14.46 15.37 11.58
C LYS A 463 13.04 15.69 11.13
N GLU A 464 12.68 15.19 9.96
CA GLU A 464 11.39 15.44 9.30
C GLU A 464 10.23 14.89 10.14
N LEU A 465 10.31 13.65 10.59
CA LEU A 465 9.27 13.03 11.42
C LEU A 465 9.18 13.68 12.80
N LYS A 466 10.31 14.08 13.40
CA LYS A 466 10.34 14.80 14.68
C LYS A 466 9.70 16.18 14.58
N GLU A 467 9.88 16.87 13.47
CA GLU A 467 9.28 18.20 13.24
C GLU A 467 7.75 18.14 13.29
N VAL A 468 7.15 17.13 12.68
CA VAL A 468 5.69 17.01 12.56
C VAL A 468 5.03 16.12 13.62
N ARG A 469 5.79 15.62 14.60
CA ARG A 469 5.38 14.59 15.56
C ARG A 469 4.09 14.88 16.33
N ASN A 470 3.74 16.14 16.53
CA ASN A 470 2.56 16.54 17.29
C ASN A 470 1.32 16.79 16.42
N MET A 471 1.47 16.88 15.09
CA MET A 471 0.35 17.25 14.21
C MET A 471 -0.74 16.18 14.23
N ARG A 472 -0.43 14.92 13.92
CA ARG A 472 -1.43 13.83 13.88
C ARG A 472 -2.12 13.61 15.24
N PRO A 473 -1.40 13.51 16.38
CA PRO A 473 -2.01 13.32 17.69
C PRO A 473 -2.90 14.49 18.14
N SER A 474 -2.68 15.71 17.65
CA SER A 474 -3.48 16.89 18.02
C SER A 474 -4.97 16.78 17.59
N PHE A 475 -5.28 15.92 16.62
CA PHE A 475 -6.66 15.68 16.20
C PHE A 475 -7.49 14.89 17.22
N HIS A 476 -6.85 14.27 18.21
CA HIS A 476 -7.54 13.66 19.36
C HIS A 476 -7.91 14.67 20.47
N SER A 477 -7.65 15.96 20.25
CA SER A 477 -8.07 17.01 21.18
C SER A 477 -9.61 17.06 21.34
N PRO A 478 -10.14 17.65 22.44
CA PRO A 478 -11.60 17.81 22.60
C PRO A 478 -12.28 18.57 21.44
N LEU A 479 -11.52 19.45 20.75
CA LEU A 479 -12.00 20.18 19.57
C LEU A 479 -11.88 19.35 18.27
N LYS A 480 -11.40 18.10 18.33
CA LYS A 480 -11.34 17.15 17.21
C LYS A 480 -10.67 17.77 15.97
N LEU A 481 -11.30 17.68 14.80
CA LEU A 481 -10.81 18.23 13.52
C LEU A 481 -10.39 19.72 13.64
N TYR A 482 -11.20 20.55 14.27
CA TYR A 482 -10.91 21.98 14.36
C TYR A 482 -9.70 22.28 15.27
N GLY A 483 -9.58 21.57 16.38
CA GLY A 483 -8.42 21.66 17.26
C GLY A 483 -7.14 21.15 16.58
N GLY A 484 -7.24 20.05 15.86
CA GLY A 484 -6.15 19.50 15.06
C GLY A 484 -5.67 20.45 13.96
N ILE A 485 -6.58 21.08 13.22
CA ILE A 485 -6.24 22.08 12.19
C ILE A 485 -5.53 23.28 12.81
N MET A 486 -6.09 23.81 13.92
CA MET A 486 -5.51 24.98 14.61
C MET A 486 -4.11 24.67 15.14
N TYR A 487 -3.94 23.56 15.86
CA TYR A 487 -2.64 23.17 16.39
C TYR A 487 -1.64 22.86 15.28
N SER A 488 -2.04 22.13 14.23
CA SER A 488 -1.18 21.82 13.08
C SER A 488 -0.74 23.10 12.36
N GLY A 489 -1.61 24.11 12.27
CA GLY A 489 -1.24 25.42 11.76
C GLY A 489 -0.18 26.13 12.62
N LEU A 490 -0.34 26.13 13.95
CA LEU A 490 0.67 26.67 14.86
C LEU A 490 2.00 25.90 14.76
N GLU A 491 1.95 24.57 14.70
CA GLU A 491 3.14 23.74 14.55
C GLU A 491 3.87 24.00 13.23
N ALA A 492 3.12 24.12 12.11
CA ALA A 492 3.69 24.31 10.78
C ALA A 492 4.34 25.68 10.58
N TYR A 493 3.70 26.76 11.09
CA TYR A 493 4.13 28.11 10.79
C TYR A 493 4.95 28.76 11.93
N LEU A 494 4.64 28.44 13.19
CA LEU A 494 5.25 29.10 14.37
C LEU A 494 6.25 28.18 15.08
N PHE A 495 5.84 27.01 15.51
CA PHE A 495 6.67 26.15 16.36
C PHE A 495 7.72 25.37 15.58
N LYS A 496 7.40 24.88 14.39
CA LYS A 496 8.33 24.15 13.49
C LYS A 496 9.05 23.00 14.19
N GLY A 497 8.30 22.21 14.97
CA GLY A 497 8.85 21.07 15.72
C GLY A 497 9.73 21.42 16.93
N ARG A 498 9.91 22.70 17.28
CA ARG A 498 10.84 23.15 18.33
C ARG A 498 10.25 23.12 19.74
N VAL A 499 8.98 22.72 19.88
CA VAL A 499 8.35 22.59 21.20
C VAL A 499 9.01 21.47 22.02
N PRO A 500 9.15 21.63 23.36
CA PRO A 500 9.80 20.63 24.20
C PRO A 500 8.92 19.40 24.48
N TRP A 501 7.62 19.48 24.25
CA TRP A 501 6.69 18.38 24.48
C TRP A 501 6.46 17.52 23.24
N THR A 502 6.03 16.28 23.48
CA THR A 502 5.53 15.36 22.45
C THR A 502 4.15 14.87 22.89
N ILE A 503 3.14 15.10 22.05
CA ILE A 503 1.77 14.64 22.31
C ILE A 503 1.72 13.13 22.08
N LYS A 504 1.15 12.40 23.05
CA LYS A 504 0.97 10.95 22.95
C LYS A 504 -0.26 10.62 22.08
N HIS A 505 -0.22 9.44 21.46
CA HIS A 505 -1.42 8.88 20.85
C HIS A 505 -2.48 8.58 21.91
N ALA A 506 -3.76 8.65 21.52
CA ALA A 506 -4.89 8.41 22.45
C ALA A 506 -5.03 6.93 22.85
N GLY A 507 -4.44 6.01 22.07
CA GLY A 507 -4.50 4.58 22.29
C GLY A 507 -4.24 3.80 21.01
N THR A 508 -4.77 2.57 20.96
CA THR A 508 -4.76 1.73 19.76
C THR A 508 -6.02 1.99 18.93
N ASP A 509 -5.96 1.75 17.61
CA ASP A 509 -7.09 1.99 16.70
C ASP A 509 -8.34 1.19 17.12
N HIS A 510 -8.18 -0.11 17.40
CA HIS A 510 -9.30 -0.96 17.85
C HIS A 510 -9.90 -0.51 19.19
N GLY A 511 -9.10 0.14 20.06
CA GLY A 511 -9.57 0.69 21.32
C GLY A 511 -10.40 1.98 21.18
N ALA A 512 -10.35 2.64 20.03
CA ALA A 512 -11.11 3.86 19.76
C ALA A 512 -12.58 3.57 19.36
N THR A 513 -12.86 2.38 18.84
CA THR A 513 -14.18 1.98 18.33
C THR A 513 -15.17 1.77 19.49
N LYS A 514 -16.33 2.44 19.43
CA LYS A 514 -17.43 2.32 20.39
C LYS A 514 -18.36 1.18 20.05
N LEU A 515 -19.24 0.83 20.98
CA LEU A 515 -20.32 -0.12 20.70
C LEU A 515 -21.28 0.44 19.64
N ALA A 516 -21.71 -0.39 18.70
CA ALA A 516 -22.60 -0.01 17.62
C ALA A 516 -23.94 0.56 18.14
N ALA A 517 -24.40 0.05 19.29
CA ALA A 517 -25.63 0.53 19.94
C ALA A 517 -25.53 1.99 20.43
N ASP A 518 -24.31 2.47 20.73
CA ASP A 518 -24.05 3.82 21.27
C ASP A 518 -23.76 4.83 20.16
N CYS A 519 -23.79 4.41 18.90
CA CYS A 519 -23.42 5.24 17.77
C CYS A 519 -24.58 5.44 16.79
N PRO A 520 -24.71 6.64 16.18
CA PRO A 520 -25.69 6.86 15.14
C PRO A 520 -25.39 5.98 13.93
N LYS A 521 -26.42 5.30 13.43
CA LYS A 521 -26.32 4.50 12.21
C LYS A 521 -26.06 5.41 11.00
N ILE A 522 -25.12 5.02 10.15
CA ILE A 522 -24.82 5.71 8.90
C ILE A 522 -25.42 4.92 7.74
N GLU A 523 -26.24 5.59 6.94
CA GLU A 523 -26.79 5.02 5.72
C GLU A 523 -26.12 5.65 4.50
N TYR A 524 -25.66 4.80 3.59
CA TYR A 524 -25.02 5.23 2.35
C TYR A 524 -25.99 5.16 1.17
N PRO A 525 -25.97 6.16 0.27
CA PRO A 525 -26.79 6.12 -0.94
C PRO A 525 -26.36 4.94 -1.81
N LYS A 526 -27.31 4.40 -2.58
CA LYS A 526 -26.98 3.38 -3.58
C LYS A 526 -26.08 4.00 -4.64
N PRO A 527 -25.03 3.27 -5.09
CA PRO A 527 -24.18 3.72 -6.18
C PRO A 527 -24.96 3.96 -7.46
N ASP A 528 -24.58 4.98 -8.23
CA ASP A 528 -25.25 5.35 -9.49
C ASP A 528 -24.70 4.59 -10.71
N GLY A 529 -23.63 3.81 -10.55
CA GLY A 529 -22.96 3.09 -11.62
C GLY A 529 -22.19 3.97 -12.63
N LYS A 530 -22.10 5.27 -12.38
CA LYS A 530 -21.42 6.26 -13.26
C LYS A 530 -20.23 6.88 -12.55
N ILE A 531 -20.46 7.56 -11.43
CA ILE A 531 -19.43 8.17 -10.58
C ILE A 531 -19.16 7.27 -9.39
N SER A 532 -20.16 6.65 -8.81
CA SER A 532 -20.03 5.74 -7.67
C SER A 532 -20.40 4.30 -8.06
N PHE A 533 -19.70 3.34 -7.45
CA PHE A 533 -19.80 1.93 -7.78
C PHE A 533 -20.07 1.07 -6.54
N ASP A 534 -20.65 -0.10 -6.74
CA ASP A 534 -20.70 -1.14 -5.71
C ASP A 534 -19.32 -1.80 -5.52
N ILE A 535 -19.18 -2.54 -4.41
CA ILE A 535 -17.90 -3.17 -4.03
C ILE A 535 -17.42 -4.15 -5.11
N LEU A 536 -18.31 -4.96 -5.67
CA LEU A 536 -17.94 -5.98 -6.66
C LEU A 536 -17.39 -5.33 -7.94
N THR A 537 -18.06 -4.27 -8.40
CA THR A 537 -17.60 -3.48 -9.55
C THR A 537 -16.22 -2.87 -9.31
N SER A 538 -15.95 -2.37 -8.10
CA SER A 538 -14.62 -1.83 -7.77
C SER A 538 -13.56 -2.92 -7.66
N VAL A 539 -13.88 -4.05 -7.01
CA VAL A 539 -12.95 -5.19 -6.90
C VAL A 539 -12.55 -5.73 -8.27
N SER A 540 -13.46 -5.77 -9.25
CA SER A 540 -13.13 -6.20 -10.61
C SER A 540 -12.06 -5.31 -11.32
N ARG A 541 -11.81 -4.11 -10.79
CA ARG A 541 -10.83 -3.14 -11.32
C ARG A 541 -9.50 -3.14 -10.56
N THR A 542 -9.33 -4.03 -9.59
CA THR A 542 -8.06 -4.13 -8.83
C THR A 542 -6.97 -4.83 -9.60
N GLY A 543 -7.33 -5.65 -10.58
CA GLY A 543 -6.38 -6.57 -11.23
C GLY A 543 -5.92 -7.72 -10.34
N THR A 544 -6.47 -7.85 -9.12
CA THR A 544 -6.11 -8.93 -8.20
C THR A 544 -6.58 -10.28 -8.74
N ASN A 545 -5.68 -11.24 -8.78
CA ASN A 545 -5.95 -12.62 -9.14
C ASN A 545 -5.38 -13.57 -8.09
N HIS A 546 -6.11 -14.61 -7.74
CA HIS A 546 -5.64 -15.69 -6.85
C HIS A 546 -6.38 -16.98 -7.16
N GLU A 547 -5.81 -18.10 -6.75
CA GLU A 547 -6.44 -19.41 -6.95
C GLU A 547 -7.73 -19.55 -6.14
N GLU A 548 -8.75 -20.18 -6.75
CA GLU A 548 -10.00 -20.49 -6.07
C GLU A 548 -9.81 -21.59 -5.02
N ASP A 549 -9.08 -22.66 -5.38
CA ASP A 549 -8.78 -23.78 -4.51
C ASP A 549 -7.45 -23.58 -3.81
N GLN A 550 -7.48 -22.82 -2.70
CA GLN A 550 -6.36 -22.56 -1.80
C GLN A 550 -6.84 -22.49 -0.35
N PRO A 551 -5.97 -22.69 0.66
CA PRO A 551 -6.33 -22.55 2.05
C PRO A 551 -6.91 -21.17 2.38
N CYS A 552 -7.87 -21.12 3.31
CA CYS A 552 -8.41 -19.84 3.78
C CYS A 552 -7.32 -19.05 4.52
N HIS A 553 -7.17 -17.77 4.17
CA HIS A 553 -6.20 -16.88 4.81
C HIS A 553 -6.65 -16.39 6.21
N LEU A 554 -7.93 -16.59 6.56
CA LEU A 554 -8.46 -16.29 7.88
C LEU A 554 -8.44 -17.58 8.71
N HIS A 555 -7.86 -17.48 9.89
CA HIS A 555 -7.84 -18.55 10.88
C HIS A 555 -8.63 -18.13 12.11
N VAL A 556 -9.49 -18.99 12.62
CA VAL A 556 -10.24 -18.82 13.87
C VAL A 556 -9.87 -19.97 14.78
N GLU A 557 -9.27 -19.66 15.92
CA GLU A 557 -8.78 -20.67 16.88
C GLU A 557 -9.94 -21.36 17.61
N ASP A 558 -11.03 -20.61 17.90
CA ASP A 558 -12.22 -21.12 18.57
C ASP A 558 -13.48 -20.49 17.96
N TRP A 559 -14.57 -21.27 17.84
CA TRP A 559 -15.84 -20.85 17.20
C TRP A 559 -16.92 -20.66 18.24
#